data_8916760664e3d79a590a006d8c05eb6f
#
_entry.id   8916760664e3d79a590a006d8c05eb6f
#
_cell.length_a   1.000
_cell.length_b   1.000
_cell.length_c   1.000
_cell.angle_alpha   90.00
_cell.angle_beta   90.00
_cell.angle_gamma   90.00
#
_symmetry.space_group_name_H-M   'P 1'
#
loop_
_entity.id
_entity.type
_entity.pdbx_description
1 polymer ?
#
loop_
_entity_poly.entity_id
_entity_poly.type
_entity_poly.pdbx_seq_one_letter_code
_entity_poly.pdbx_strand_id
1 'polypeptide(L)'
;MTREQQQRTKIKICGLKRPEDITYVNEAKPDYCGFIIEFPKSSRNVTGALVRELTAKLNPDIIPVGVFVNVAPERVEELLLDGTIHIAQLHGQEDEAYIRRIQKNTGHQVIKAFSVKTAQDIENALKSPADYILLDQGGGGTGQTFDWSLIPEIDRSFFLAGGLGVENLET
;
A
#
# COMPACT_ATOMS: atom_id res chain seq x y z
N MET A 1 -12.36 -26.19 -13.91
CA MET A 1 -11.82 -25.23 -12.92
C MET A 1 -12.98 -24.80 -12.04
N THR A 2 -13.01 -25.30 -10.84
CA THR A 2 -14.12 -25.15 -9.88
C THR A 2 -14.12 -23.74 -9.30
N ARG A 3 -15.32 -23.17 -9.09
CA ARG A 3 -15.61 -21.87 -8.48
C ARG A 3 -15.13 -21.70 -7.01
N GLU A 4 -14.27 -22.58 -6.53
CA GLU A 4 -13.78 -22.67 -5.14
C GLU A 4 -12.36 -22.18 -4.89
N GLN A 5 -11.72 -21.53 -5.86
CA GLN A 5 -10.62 -20.63 -5.54
C GLN A 5 -11.21 -19.31 -5.04
N GLN A 6 -11.98 -19.41 -3.97
CA GLN A 6 -12.46 -18.28 -3.21
C GLN A 6 -11.26 -17.43 -2.82
N GLN A 7 -11.29 -16.23 -3.31
CA GLN A 7 -10.34 -15.16 -3.16
C GLN A 7 -10.12 -14.94 -1.65
N ARG A 8 -9.09 -15.60 -1.08
CA ARG A 8 -8.73 -15.34 0.32
C ARG A 8 -8.37 -13.87 0.47
N THR A 9 -8.68 -13.30 1.60
CA THR A 9 -8.22 -11.94 1.96
C THR A 9 -6.69 -11.90 1.90
N LYS A 10 -6.15 -10.94 1.17
CA LYS A 10 -4.72 -10.70 1.07
C LYS A 10 -4.24 -9.81 2.21
N ILE A 11 -3.03 -10.07 2.68
CA ILE A 11 -2.43 -9.37 3.82
C ILE A 11 -1.25 -8.55 3.35
N LYS A 12 -1.18 -7.29 3.81
CA LYS A 12 -0.05 -6.39 3.63
C LYS A 12 0.50 -5.96 4.99
N ILE A 13 1.78 -6.23 5.25
CA ILE A 13 2.50 -5.75 6.43
C ILE A 13 3.32 -4.52 6.02
N CYS A 14 3.13 -3.39 6.70
CA CYS A 14 3.67 -2.10 6.27
C CYS A 14 4.57 -1.44 7.32
N GLY A 15 5.62 -0.76 6.85
CA GLY A 15 6.52 0.02 7.67
C GLY A 15 7.79 -0.73 8.07
N LEU A 16 8.24 -1.65 7.24
CA LEU A 16 9.49 -2.37 7.42
C LEU A 16 10.68 -1.42 7.23
N LYS A 17 11.71 -1.57 8.06
CA LYS A 17 12.89 -0.70 8.02
C LYS A 17 14.20 -1.37 8.42
N ARG A 18 14.18 -2.59 8.93
CA ARG A 18 15.36 -3.28 9.45
C ARG A 18 15.52 -4.66 8.80
N PRO A 19 16.74 -5.21 8.76
CA PRO A 19 16.97 -6.57 8.26
C PRO A 19 16.13 -7.63 9.01
N GLU A 20 15.93 -7.48 10.32
CA GLU A 20 15.11 -8.38 11.14
C GLU A 20 13.66 -8.39 10.69
N ASP A 21 13.14 -7.23 10.25
CA ASP A 21 11.76 -7.12 9.75
C ASP A 21 11.56 -8.02 8.50
N ILE A 22 12.60 -8.16 7.67
CA ILE A 22 12.57 -9.06 6.50
C ILE A 22 12.54 -10.52 6.93
N THR A 23 13.27 -10.89 7.97
CA THR A 23 13.23 -12.24 8.52
C THR A 23 11.81 -12.58 8.97
N TYR A 24 11.18 -11.72 9.76
CA TYR A 24 9.82 -11.92 10.27
C TYR A 24 8.77 -11.97 9.14
N VAL A 25 8.90 -11.10 8.14
CA VAL A 25 7.99 -11.09 7.00
C VAL A 25 8.15 -12.34 6.15
N ASN A 26 9.37 -12.82 5.93
CA ASN A 26 9.62 -14.08 5.21
C ASN A 26 9.03 -15.29 5.94
N GLU A 27 9.02 -15.28 7.28
CA GLU A 27 8.39 -16.33 8.10
C GLU A 27 6.85 -16.22 8.06
N ALA A 28 6.31 -15.01 8.18
CA ALA A 28 4.87 -14.74 8.22
C ALA A 28 4.18 -14.92 6.85
N LYS A 29 4.93 -14.79 5.74
CA LYS A 29 4.48 -14.96 4.36
C LYS A 29 3.20 -14.17 4.01
N PRO A 30 3.15 -12.84 4.26
CA PRO A 30 2.06 -12.01 3.76
C PRO A 30 2.13 -11.94 2.22
N ASP A 31 1.04 -11.45 1.59
CA ASP A 31 1.04 -11.22 0.14
C ASP A 31 1.88 -10.00 -0.27
N TYR A 32 1.90 -8.99 0.60
CA TYR A 32 2.60 -7.72 0.36
C TYR A 32 3.38 -7.29 1.59
N CYS A 33 4.49 -6.58 1.35
CA CYS A 33 5.17 -5.83 2.41
C CYS A 33 5.43 -4.39 1.96
N GLY A 34 5.40 -3.43 2.90
CA GLY A 34 5.47 -2.00 2.61
C GLY A 34 6.64 -1.30 3.28
N PHE A 35 7.26 -0.36 2.55
CA PHE A 35 8.36 0.48 2.98
C PHE A 35 7.97 1.95 2.80
N ILE A 36 8.05 2.78 3.85
CA ILE A 36 7.77 4.21 3.77
C ILE A 36 9.05 4.89 3.31
N ILE A 37 9.08 5.33 2.03
CA ILE A 37 10.29 5.76 1.35
C ILE A 37 10.36 7.29 1.29
N GLU A 38 11.50 7.84 1.74
CA GLU A 38 11.83 9.26 1.63
C GLU A 38 10.77 10.20 2.24
N PHE A 39 10.18 9.78 3.37
CA PHE A 39 9.27 10.59 4.17
C PHE A 39 9.79 10.77 5.61
N PRO A 40 10.72 11.72 5.85
CA PRO A 40 11.42 11.88 7.14
C PRO A 40 10.51 12.15 8.36
N LYS A 41 9.27 12.57 8.14
CA LYS A 41 8.27 12.75 9.21
C LYS A 41 7.82 11.44 9.83
N SER A 42 7.99 10.32 9.14
CA SER A 42 7.65 9.00 9.66
C SER A 42 8.83 8.41 10.45
N SER A 43 8.57 7.86 11.62
CA SER A 43 9.55 7.07 12.40
C SER A 43 9.97 5.77 11.70
N ARG A 44 9.23 5.37 10.66
CA ARG A 44 9.46 4.20 9.82
C ARG A 44 10.06 4.55 8.46
N ASN A 45 10.53 5.79 8.30
CA ASN A 45 11.14 6.24 7.06
C ASN A 45 12.40 5.46 6.72
N VAL A 46 12.55 5.11 5.44
CA VAL A 46 13.74 4.47 4.87
C VAL A 46 14.15 5.16 3.58
N THR A 47 15.41 4.97 3.17
CA THR A 47 15.91 5.42 1.87
C THR A 47 15.66 4.35 0.80
N GLY A 48 15.57 4.75 -0.47
CA GLY A 48 15.48 3.79 -1.58
C GLY A 48 16.66 2.82 -1.64
N ALA A 49 17.87 3.28 -1.28
CA ALA A 49 19.05 2.41 -1.21
C ALA A 49 18.88 1.30 -0.15
N LEU A 50 18.40 1.64 1.05
CA LEU A 50 18.12 0.63 2.09
C LEU A 50 17.01 -0.33 1.64
N VAL A 51 15.95 0.17 0.99
CA VAL A 51 14.88 -0.71 0.47
C VAL A 51 15.44 -1.72 -0.52
N ARG A 52 16.33 -1.31 -1.41
CA ARG A 52 16.98 -2.21 -2.37
C ARG A 52 17.77 -3.33 -1.67
N GLU A 53 18.48 -3.01 -0.59
CA GLU A 53 19.20 -4.01 0.21
C GLU A 53 18.26 -4.96 0.93
N LEU A 54 17.14 -4.46 1.45
CA LEU A 54 16.14 -5.25 2.16
C LEU A 54 15.37 -6.18 1.21
N THR A 55 14.91 -5.66 0.08
CA THR A 55 14.13 -6.44 -0.90
C THR A 55 14.96 -7.52 -1.58
N ALA A 56 16.28 -7.35 -1.70
CA ALA A 56 17.19 -8.40 -2.19
C ALA A 56 17.17 -9.68 -1.32
N LYS A 57 16.69 -9.60 -0.07
CA LYS A 57 16.58 -10.72 0.88
C LYS A 57 15.13 -11.16 1.09
N LEU A 58 14.18 -10.52 0.42
CA LEU A 58 12.76 -10.81 0.54
C LEU A 58 12.43 -12.10 -0.21
N ASN A 59 11.53 -12.92 0.36
CA ASN A 59 10.97 -14.06 -0.35
C ASN A 59 10.29 -13.57 -1.65
N PRO A 60 10.61 -14.15 -2.82
CA PRO A 60 10.09 -13.70 -4.12
C PRO A 60 8.57 -13.79 -4.26
N ASP A 61 7.89 -14.56 -3.41
CA ASP A 61 6.42 -14.64 -3.39
C ASP A 61 5.76 -13.44 -2.69
N ILE A 62 6.55 -12.61 -1.98
CA ILE A 62 6.05 -11.41 -1.28
C ILE A 62 6.29 -10.17 -2.14
N ILE A 63 5.23 -9.43 -2.43
CA ILE A 63 5.28 -8.26 -3.31
C ILE A 63 5.73 -7.02 -2.51
N PRO A 64 6.90 -6.41 -2.82
CA PRO A 64 7.36 -5.19 -2.17
C PRO A 64 6.59 -3.96 -2.69
N VAL A 65 6.07 -3.17 -1.75
CA VAL A 65 5.30 -1.94 -1.99
C VAL A 65 6.05 -0.74 -1.44
N GLY A 66 6.37 0.24 -2.29
CA GLY A 66 6.88 1.53 -1.84
C GLY A 66 5.73 2.47 -1.47
N VAL A 67 5.77 3.04 -0.27
CA VAL A 67 4.80 4.03 0.20
C VAL A 67 5.42 5.42 0.11
N PHE A 68 4.77 6.31 -0.61
CA PHE A 68 5.25 7.65 -0.93
C PHE A 68 4.25 8.72 -0.49
N VAL A 69 4.75 9.86 -0.07
CA VAL A 69 3.96 11.04 0.30
C VAL A 69 4.54 12.25 -0.43
N ASN A 70 3.92 12.65 -1.53
CA ASN A 70 4.30 13.80 -2.35
C ASN A 70 5.77 13.75 -2.85
N VAL A 71 6.28 12.58 -3.15
CA VAL A 71 7.61 12.38 -3.74
C VAL A 71 7.55 12.68 -5.23
N ALA A 72 8.64 13.21 -5.81
CA ALA A 72 8.71 13.46 -7.25
C ALA A 72 8.48 12.16 -8.06
N PRO A 73 7.67 12.19 -9.13
CA PRO A 73 7.30 10.98 -9.86
C PRO A 73 8.50 10.26 -10.47
N GLU A 74 9.53 10.98 -10.88
CA GLU A 74 10.78 10.42 -11.42
C GLU A 74 11.44 9.45 -10.44
N ARG A 75 11.37 9.77 -9.16
CA ARG A 75 11.96 8.93 -8.10
C ARG A 75 11.15 7.65 -7.87
N VAL A 76 9.84 7.74 -7.95
CA VAL A 76 8.94 6.57 -7.86
C VAL A 76 9.13 5.69 -9.09
N GLU A 77 9.20 6.28 -10.28
CA GLU A 77 9.47 5.58 -11.54
C GLU A 77 10.81 4.82 -11.49
N GLU A 78 11.88 5.46 -10.99
CA GLU A 78 13.20 4.83 -10.84
C GLU A 78 13.10 3.52 -9.99
N LEU A 79 12.48 3.60 -8.81
CA LEU A 79 12.40 2.45 -7.89
C LEU A 79 11.51 1.31 -8.41
N LEU A 80 10.52 1.62 -9.25
CA LEU A 80 9.69 0.62 -9.93
C LEU A 80 10.46 -0.03 -11.08
N LEU A 81 11.13 0.77 -11.92
CA LEU A 81 11.81 0.29 -13.11
C LEU A 81 13.07 -0.51 -12.79
N ASP A 82 13.76 -0.21 -11.69
CA ASP A 82 14.93 -0.98 -11.25
C ASP A 82 14.58 -2.24 -10.45
N GLY A 83 13.29 -2.48 -10.20
CA GLY A 83 12.79 -3.67 -9.50
C GLY A 83 12.93 -3.62 -7.98
N THR A 84 13.31 -2.48 -7.40
CA THR A 84 13.39 -2.30 -5.93
C THR A 84 12.02 -2.48 -5.28
N ILE A 85 10.98 -1.99 -5.93
CA ILE A 85 9.57 -2.20 -5.55
C ILE A 85 8.75 -2.63 -6.78
N HIS A 86 7.63 -3.28 -6.54
CA HIS A 86 6.75 -3.75 -7.62
C HIS A 86 5.42 -2.97 -7.69
N ILE A 87 5.03 -2.29 -6.62
CA ILE A 87 3.82 -1.46 -6.54
C ILE A 87 4.17 -0.15 -5.86
N ALA A 88 3.63 0.96 -6.35
CA ALA A 88 3.70 2.26 -5.68
C ALA A 88 2.39 2.54 -4.95
N GLN A 89 2.46 2.79 -3.64
CA GLN A 89 1.35 3.29 -2.84
C GLN A 89 1.53 4.79 -2.62
N LEU A 90 0.62 5.58 -3.17
CA LEU A 90 0.60 7.04 -3.09
C LEU A 90 -0.30 7.47 -1.94
N HIS A 91 0.29 8.01 -0.89
CA HIS A 91 -0.37 8.31 0.38
C HIS A 91 -0.43 9.81 0.70
N GLY A 92 -0.09 10.66 -0.25
CA GLY A 92 -0.13 12.12 -0.16
C GLY A 92 -1.23 12.73 -1.02
N GLN A 93 -0.92 13.86 -1.63
CA GLN A 93 -1.85 14.65 -2.46
C GLN A 93 -1.66 14.40 -3.98
N GLU A 94 -1.04 13.26 -4.32
CA GLU A 94 -0.82 12.88 -5.71
C GLU A 94 -2.17 12.77 -6.44
N ASP A 95 -2.30 13.49 -7.55
CA ASP A 95 -3.51 13.58 -8.36
C ASP A 95 -3.62 12.46 -9.41
N GLU A 96 -4.70 12.47 -10.18
CA GLU A 96 -4.92 11.50 -11.24
C GLU A 96 -3.84 11.56 -12.34
N ALA A 97 -3.32 12.74 -12.66
CA ALA A 97 -2.28 12.89 -13.67
C ALA A 97 -0.99 12.19 -13.22
N TYR A 98 -0.65 12.32 -11.94
CA TYR A 98 0.47 11.61 -11.32
C TYR A 98 0.28 10.08 -11.42
N ILE A 99 -0.89 9.57 -11.02
CA ILE A 99 -1.22 8.14 -11.06
C ILE A 99 -1.05 7.60 -12.49
N ARG A 100 -1.69 8.25 -13.47
CA ARG A 100 -1.63 7.85 -14.87
C ARG A 100 -0.21 7.91 -15.44
N ARG A 101 0.59 8.89 -15.02
CA ARG A 101 2.00 8.98 -15.39
C ARG A 101 2.79 7.77 -14.94
N ILE A 102 2.69 7.39 -13.65
CA ILE A 102 3.39 6.23 -13.11
C ILE A 102 2.97 4.95 -13.86
N GLN A 103 1.66 4.72 -14.01
CA GLN A 103 1.15 3.57 -14.74
C GLN A 103 1.67 3.50 -16.18
N LYS A 104 1.62 4.61 -16.91
CA LYS A 104 2.03 4.70 -18.31
C LYS A 104 3.54 4.48 -18.49
N ASN A 105 4.35 5.10 -17.65
CA ASN A 105 5.81 5.11 -17.82
C ASN A 105 6.46 3.83 -17.30
N THR A 106 5.84 3.16 -16.33
CA THR A 106 6.44 1.99 -15.68
C THR A 106 5.72 0.68 -15.99
N GLY A 107 4.45 0.71 -16.35
CA GLY A 107 3.61 -0.47 -16.50
C GLY A 107 3.26 -1.15 -15.17
N HIS A 108 3.64 -0.57 -14.03
CA HIS A 108 3.39 -1.09 -12.70
C HIS A 108 2.07 -0.60 -12.11
N GLN A 109 1.52 -1.40 -11.18
CA GLN A 109 0.29 -1.09 -10.48
C GLN A 109 0.50 0.02 -9.43
N VAL A 110 -0.54 0.80 -9.23
CA VAL A 110 -0.59 1.91 -8.26
C VAL A 110 -1.73 1.68 -7.27
N ILE A 111 -1.40 1.84 -5.98
CA ILE A 111 -2.38 1.95 -4.90
C ILE A 111 -2.52 3.43 -4.55
N LYS A 112 -3.73 3.99 -4.56
CA LYS A 112 -3.96 5.34 -4.03
C LYS A 112 -4.67 5.28 -2.70
N ALA A 113 -4.09 5.88 -1.67
CA ALA A 113 -4.67 5.97 -0.34
C ALA A 113 -5.62 7.17 -0.23
N PHE A 114 -6.74 6.94 0.44
CA PHE A 114 -7.78 7.92 0.73
C PHE A 114 -8.12 7.92 2.22
N SER A 115 -8.19 9.13 2.79
CA SER A 115 -8.69 9.31 4.14
C SER A 115 -10.22 9.28 4.12
N VAL A 116 -10.82 8.40 4.92
CA VAL A 116 -12.26 8.21 4.99
C VAL A 116 -12.81 8.78 6.28
N LYS A 117 -13.72 9.74 6.15
CA LYS A 117 -14.51 10.32 7.25
C LYS A 117 -16.01 10.21 6.97
N THR A 118 -16.38 10.16 5.71
CA THR A 118 -17.77 10.12 5.24
C THR A 118 -17.93 9.13 4.09
N ALA A 119 -19.15 8.71 3.81
CA ALA A 119 -19.47 7.87 2.63
C ALA A 119 -19.06 8.55 1.31
N GLN A 120 -19.14 9.90 1.24
CA GLN A 120 -18.74 10.66 0.05
C GLN A 120 -17.23 10.50 -0.25
N ASP A 121 -16.39 10.33 0.77
CA ASP A 121 -14.95 10.11 0.58
C ASP A 121 -14.71 8.77 -0.13
N ILE A 122 -15.49 7.75 0.20
CA ILE A 122 -15.42 6.44 -0.46
C ILE A 122 -15.91 6.54 -1.90
N GLU A 123 -17.04 7.22 -2.17
CA GLU A 123 -17.52 7.44 -3.54
C GLU A 123 -16.47 8.16 -4.41
N ASN A 124 -15.75 9.13 -3.83
CA ASN A 124 -14.66 9.81 -4.52
C ASN A 124 -13.46 8.87 -4.76
N ALA A 125 -13.11 8.06 -3.77
CA ALA A 125 -12.04 7.06 -3.92
C ALA A 125 -12.35 6.05 -5.04
N LEU A 126 -13.60 5.62 -5.19
CA LEU A 126 -14.04 4.67 -6.22
C LEU A 126 -13.86 5.20 -7.65
N LYS A 127 -13.80 6.52 -7.85
CA LYS A 127 -13.57 7.17 -9.16
C LYS A 127 -12.08 7.21 -9.54
N SER A 128 -11.18 6.87 -8.62
CA SER A 128 -9.74 6.92 -8.86
C SER A 128 -9.29 6.01 -10.00
N PRO A 129 -8.37 6.47 -10.88
CA PRO A 129 -7.78 5.65 -11.94
C PRO A 129 -6.70 4.66 -11.43
N ALA A 130 -6.39 4.65 -10.13
CA ALA A 130 -5.44 3.72 -9.55
C ALA A 130 -5.93 2.27 -9.69
N ASP A 131 -5.02 1.31 -9.77
CA ASP A 131 -5.36 -0.12 -9.86
C ASP A 131 -6.05 -0.60 -8.58
N TYR A 132 -5.59 -0.10 -7.43
CA TYR A 132 -6.21 -0.33 -6.13
C TYR A 132 -6.43 0.99 -5.39
N ILE A 133 -7.49 1.04 -4.62
CA ILE A 133 -7.68 2.08 -3.60
C ILE A 133 -7.32 1.51 -2.23
N LEU A 134 -6.82 2.35 -1.35
CA LEU A 134 -6.63 2.03 0.05
C LEU A 134 -7.47 3.01 0.88
N LEU A 135 -8.34 2.46 1.72
CA LEU A 135 -9.20 3.22 2.61
C LEU A 135 -8.58 3.23 4.00
N ASP A 136 -8.26 4.41 4.52
CA ASP A 136 -7.63 4.63 5.82
C ASP A 136 -8.38 5.71 6.61
N GLN A 137 -8.29 5.69 7.92
CA GLN A 137 -8.89 6.70 8.78
C GLN A 137 -8.28 8.12 8.58
N GLY A 138 -7.07 8.18 8.01
CA GLY A 138 -6.38 9.46 7.75
C GLY A 138 -5.59 9.97 8.95
N GLY A 139 -4.33 9.76 8.97
CA GLY A 139 -3.40 10.09 10.04
C GLY A 139 -2.58 8.87 10.42
N GLY A 140 -1.98 8.24 9.42
CA GLY A 140 -1.28 6.96 9.51
C GLY A 140 -0.51 6.75 10.82
N GLY A 141 -0.71 5.59 11.45
CA GLY A 141 -0.05 5.21 12.69
C GLY A 141 -0.77 5.63 13.98
N THR A 142 -1.98 6.19 13.91
CA THR A 142 -2.78 6.58 15.10
C THR A 142 -3.44 5.40 15.81
N GLY A 143 -3.52 4.23 15.14
CA GLY A 143 -4.21 3.05 15.67
C GLY A 143 -5.73 3.18 15.73
N GLN A 144 -6.30 4.20 15.09
CA GLN A 144 -7.75 4.43 15.06
C GLN A 144 -8.36 3.85 13.77
N THR A 145 -9.58 3.31 13.88
CA THR A 145 -10.41 2.90 12.75
C THR A 145 -11.36 4.02 12.35
N PHE A 146 -11.78 4.06 11.07
CA PHE A 146 -12.99 4.78 10.69
C PHE A 146 -14.21 3.85 10.82
N ASP A 147 -15.40 4.40 10.71
CA ASP A 147 -16.64 3.62 10.74
C ASP A 147 -16.76 2.76 9.45
N TRP A 148 -16.49 1.47 9.54
CA TRP A 148 -16.54 0.54 8.41
C TRP A 148 -17.95 0.31 7.87
N SER A 149 -19.01 0.67 8.63
CA SER A 149 -20.39 0.63 8.12
C SER A 149 -20.63 1.62 6.97
N LEU A 150 -19.71 2.58 6.77
CA LEU A 150 -19.73 3.50 5.64
C LEU A 150 -19.31 2.84 4.31
N ILE A 151 -18.69 1.65 4.36
CA ILE A 151 -18.21 0.95 3.15
C ILE A 151 -19.43 0.30 2.48
N PRO A 152 -19.83 0.77 1.27
CA PRO A 152 -20.91 0.12 0.52
C PRO A 152 -20.42 -1.20 -0.07
N GLU A 153 -21.31 -1.93 -0.73
CA GLU A 153 -20.88 -3.02 -1.60
C GLU A 153 -19.99 -2.46 -2.74
N ILE A 154 -18.75 -2.96 -2.83
CA ILE A 154 -17.73 -2.47 -3.75
C ILE A 154 -17.32 -3.60 -4.71
N ASP A 155 -17.51 -3.39 -6.02
CA ASP A 155 -17.17 -4.36 -7.07
C ASP A 155 -15.67 -4.38 -7.45
N ARG A 156 -14.83 -3.56 -6.81
CA ARG A 156 -13.40 -3.52 -7.05
C ARG A 156 -12.60 -3.94 -5.80
N SER A 157 -11.45 -4.58 -6.02
CA SER A 157 -10.53 -4.88 -4.91
C SER A 157 -9.99 -3.61 -4.28
N PHE A 158 -9.94 -3.58 -2.95
CA PHE A 158 -9.40 -2.46 -2.18
C PHE A 158 -8.61 -2.96 -0.97
N PHE A 159 -7.75 -2.08 -0.45
CA PHE A 159 -7.07 -2.28 0.82
C PHE A 159 -7.82 -1.55 1.93
N LEU A 160 -8.06 -2.24 3.03
CA LEU A 160 -8.52 -1.63 4.27
C LEU A 160 -7.33 -1.43 5.20
N ALA A 161 -7.16 -0.22 5.72
CA ALA A 161 -6.07 0.13 6.61
C ALA A 161 -6.55 1.03 7.75
N GLY A 162 -5.68 1.22 8.75
CA GLY A 162 -5.96 2.04 9.93
C GLY A 162 -6.64 1.26 11.05
N GLY A 163 -5.96 1.11 12.19
CA GLY A 163 -6.49 0.54 13.42
C GLY A 163 -6.84 -0.95 13.36
N LEU A 164 -6.34 -1.70 12.37
CA LEU A 164 -6.54 -3.15 12.31
C LEU A 164 -5.75 -3.84 13.44
N GLY A 165 -6.43 -4.68 14.20
CA GLY A 165 -5.88 -5.45 15.31
C GLY A 165 -6.61 -6.78 15.49
N VAL A 166 -6.07 -7.63 16.34
CA VAL A 166 -6.65 -8.97 16.59
C VAL A 166 -8.10 -8.91 17.07
N GLU A 167 -8.49 -7.79 17.67
CA GLU A 167 -9.84 -7.56 18.22
C GLU A 167 -10.90 -7.27 17.14
N ASN A 168 -10.48 -6.93 15.91
CA ASN A 168 -11.41 -6.51 14.86
C ASN A 168 -11.16 -7.15 13.48
N LEU A 169 -10.21 -8.08 13.37
CA LEU A 169 -9.90 -8.75 12.10
C LEU A 169 -10.96 -9.80 11.70
N GLU A 170 -11.83 -10.23 12.62
CA GLU A 170 -12.87 -11.25 12.38
C GLU A 170 -14.27 -10.63 12.16
N THR A 171 -14.37 -9.29 12.18
CA THR A 171 -15.61 -8.56 11.92
C THR A 171 -15.67 -8.08 10.49
#